data_77533e42470bf34c88427b70e7550247
#
_entry.id   77533e42470bf34c88427b70e7550247
#
_cell.length_a   1.000
_cell.length_b   1.000
_cell.length_c   1.000
_cell.angle_alpha   90.00
_cell.angle_beta   90.00
_cell.angle_gamma   90.00
#
_symmetry.space_group_name_H-M   'P 1'
#
loop_
_entity.id
_entity.type
_entity.pdbx_description
1 polymer ?
#
loop_
_entity_poly.entity_id
_entity_poly.type
_entity_poly.pdbx_seq_one_letter_code
_entity_poly.pdbx_strand_id
1 'polypeptide(L)'
;MKKNPVNRSSIEPVKVLEGIYRKTLTYNNNVMICLFTLEKDAEIPLHDHLAHQIGYVNKGIIRFITESGEFIAKEGDSYVFDSLEKHGAIIIETAEVIEVFSPTRDDYK
;
A
#
# COMPACT_ATOMS: atom_id res chain seq x y z
N MET A 1 -16.40 11.59 10.23
CA MET A 1 -15.76 12.17 11.42
C MET A 1 -14.36 11.61 11.59
N LYS A 2 -13.36 12.46 11.74
CA LYS A 2 -12.02 11.94 11.98
C LYS A 2 -11.82 11.59 13.45
N LYS A 3 -10.92 10.65 13.69
CA LYS A 3 -10.62 10.10 15.00
C LYS A 3 -9.10 10.15 15.22
N ASN A 4 -8.68 10.67 16.33
CA ASN A 4 -7.25 10.77 16.67
C ASN A 4 -7.03 10.41 18.15
N PRO A 5 -5.98 9.67 18.47
CA PRO A 5 -5.18 8.91 17.51
C PRO A 5 -5.83 7.56 17.18
N VAL A 6 -5.36 6.94 16.09
CA VAL A 6 -5.71 5.58 15.74
C VAL A 6 -4.44 4.74 15.83
N ASN A 7 -4.46 3.69 16.63
CA ASN A 7 -3.34 2.77 16.75
C ASN A 7 -3.61 1.52 15.89
N ARG A 8 -2.58 1.01 15.22
CA ARG A 8 -2.71 -0.18 14.37
C ARG A 8 -3.31 -1.38 15.10
N SER A 9 -3.08 -1.48 16.41
CA SER A 9 -3.56 -2.61 17.20
C SER A 9 -5.08 -2.64 17.35
N SER A 10 -5.75 -1.52 17.10
CA SER A 10 -7.22 -1.44 17.20
C SER A 10 -7.93 -1.74 15.90
N ILE A 11 -7.17 -2.02 14.81
CA ILE A 11 -7.73 -2.24 13.48
C ILE A 11 -7.56 -3.70 13.09
N GLU A 12 -8.67 -4.34 12.71
CA GLU A 12 -8.62 -5.70 12.17
C GLU A 12 -8.14 -5.66 10.71
N PRO A 13 -7.23 -6.56 10.31
CA PRO A 13 -6.78 -6.58 8.93
C PRO A 13 -7.88 -7.09 7.99
N VAL A 14 -7.93 -6.50 6.80
CA VAL A 14 -8.84 -6.91 5.73
C VAL A 14 -8.00 -7.58 4.64
N LYS A 15 -8.42 -8.77 4.23
CA LYS A 15 -7.76 -9.48 3.13
C LYS A 15 -8.16 -8.79 1.82
N VAL A 16 -7.16 -8.26 1.10
CA VAL A 16 -7.37 -7.57 -0.18
C VAL A 16 -7.28 -8.58 -1.33
N LEU A 17 -6.23 -9.39 -1.30
CA LEU A 17 -5.96 -10.48 -2.23
C LEU A 17 -5.27 -11.57 -1.43
N GLU A 18 -5.04 -12.74 -2.05
CA GLU A 18 -4.30 -13.79 -1.38
C GLU A 18 -2.91 -13.30 -0.98
N GLY A 19 -2.61 -13.38 0.32
CA GLY A 19 -1.32 -12.92 0.86
C GLY A 19 -1.19 -11.42 1.05
N ILE A 20 -2.22 -10.63 0.79
CA ILE A 20 -2.20 -9.17 0.90
C ILE A 20 -3.27 -8.73 1.89
N TYR A 21 -2.83 -8.09 2.98
CA TYR A 21 -3.72 -7.65 4.06
C TYR A 21 -3.54 -6.16 4.31
N ARG A 22 -4.65 -5.47 4.56
CA ARG A 22 -4.68 -4.03 4.77
C ARG A 22 -5.30 -3.67 6.11
N LYS A 23 -4.68 -2.72 6.80
CA LYS A 23 -5.30 -1.99 7.90
C LYS A 23 -5.43 -0.54 7.47
N THR A 24 -6.64 -0.05 7.29
CA THR A 24 -6.85 1.37 7.07
C THR A 24 -6.77 2.05 8.42
N LEU A 25 -5.80 2.94 8.59
CA LEU A 25 -5.54 3.55 9.89
C LEU A 25 -6.40 4.79 10.09
N THR A 26 -6.00 5.91 9.49
CA THR A 26 -6.77 7.15 9.64
C THR A 26 -6.88 7.85 8.29
N TYR A 27 -7.91 8.66 8.14
CA TYR A 27 -8.17 9.37 6.88
C TYR A 27 -9.17 10.51 7.08
N ASN A 28 -9.17 11.42 6.12
CA ASN A 28 -10.23 12.37 5.89
C ASN A 28 -10.63 12.27 4.41
N ASN A 29 -11.35 13.23 3.88
CA ASN A 29 -11.79 13.15 2.49
C ASN A 29 -10.64 13.30 1.47
N ASN A 30 -9.53 13.88 1.89
CA ASN A 30 -8.42 14.23 0.99
C ASN A 30 -7.21 13.30 1.07
N VAL A 31 -7.04 12.61 2.18
CA VAL A 31 -5.84 11.80 2.41
C VAL A 31 -6.14 10.63 3.35
N MET A 32 -5.45 9.52 3.11
CA MET A 32 -5.64 8.28 3.85
C MET A 32 -4.29 7.60 4.07
N ILE A 33 -4.08 7.02 5.23
CA ILE A 33 -2.91 6.19 5.49
C ILE A 33 -3.33 4.76 5.81
N CYS A 34 -2.68 3.79 5.15
CA CYS A 34 -2.93 2.36 5.32
C CYS A 34 -1.63 1.64 5.63
N LEU A 35 -1.75 0.56 6.39
CA LEU A 35 -0.65 -0.35 6.66
C LEU A 35 -0.96 -1.66 5.94
N PHE A 36 -0.03 -2.12 5.11
CA PHE A 36 -0.16 -3.38 4.40
C PHE A 36 0.83 -4.41 4.90
N THR A 37 0.35 -5.63 5.06
CA THR A 37 1.20 -6.79 5.27
C THR A 37 1.14 -7.63 4.01
N LEU A 38 2.31 -7.94 3.44
CA LEU A 38 2.45 -8.58 2.14
C LEU A 38 3.26 -9.86 2.32
N GLU A 39 2.62 -11.00 2.10
CA GLU A 39 3.28 -12.28 2.28
C GLU A 39 4.19 -12.60 1.10
N LYS A 40 5.30 -13.27 1.38
CA LYS A 40 6.24 -13.74 0.35
C LYS A 40 5.49 -14.51 -0.74
N ASP A 41 5.88 -14.26 -1.98
CA ASP A 41 5.33 -14.85 -3.21
C ASP A 41 3.94 -14.35 -3.60
N ALA A 42 3.31 -13.50 -2.78
CA ALA A 42 2.05 -12.86 -3.18
C ALA A 42 2.29 -11.93 -4.37
N GLU A 43 1.25 -11.75 -5.17
CA GLU A 43 1.30 -10.92 -6.36
C GLU A 43 0.16 -9.93 -6.37
N ILE A 44 0.46 -8.70 -6.74
CA ILE A 44 -0.54 -7.66 -6.97
C ILE A 44 -0.56 -7.42 -8.48
N PRO A 45 -1.67 -7.73 -9.18
CA PRO A 45 -1.73 -7.53 -10.62
C PRO A 45 -1.54 -6.06 -11.00
N LEU A 46 -1.08 -5.82 -12.20
CA LEU A 46 -0.95 -4.48 -12.74
C LEU A 46 -2.33 -3.80 -12.74
N HIS A 47 -2.43 -2.66 -12.11
CA HIS A 47 -3.69 -1.92 -11.94
C HIS A 47 -3.41 -0.42 -11.84
N ASP A 48 -4.45 0.38 -11.92
CA ASP A 48 -4.36 1.81 -11.68
C ASP A 48 -5.52 2.27 -10.80
N HIS A 49 -5.40 3.47 -10.29
CA HIS A 49 -6.45 4.13 -9.51
C HIS A 49 -6.25 5.64 -9.55
N LEU A 50 -7.32 6.36 -9.26
CA LEU A 50 -7.31 7.82 -9.31
C LEU A 50 -6.39 8.43 -8.25
N ALA A 51 -6.32 7.82 -7.08
CA ALA A 51 -5.49 8.32 -5.99
C ALA A 51 -4.01 8.26 -6.36
N HIS A 52 -3.27 9.32 -6.02
CA HIS A 52 -1.81 9.26 -5.93
C HIS A 52 -1.47 8.36 -4.75
N GLN A 53 -0.32 7.70 -4.82
CA GLN A 53 0.10 6.76 -3.78
C GLN A 53 1.57 6.98 -3.48
N ILE A 54 1.90 7.13 -2.20
CA ILE A 54 3.27 7.22 -1.75
C ILE A 54 3.47 6.17 -0.66
N GLY A 55 4.55 5.41 -0.74
CA GLY A 55 4.80 4.32 0.18
C GLY A 55 6.16 4.34 0.82
N TYR A 56 6.26 3.65 1.94
CA TYR A 56 7.50 3.47 2.68
C TYR A 56 7.59 2.03 3.16
N VAL A 57 8.72 1.37 2.88
CA VAL A 57 8.94 -0.03 3.26
C VAL A 57 9.50 -0.10 4.68
N ASN A 58 8.70 -0.60 5.62
CA ASN A 58 9.14 -0.83 7.00
C ASN A 58 10.05 -2.06 7.10
N LYS A 59 9.74 -3.11 6.32
CA LYS A 59 10.56 -4.33 6.25
C LYS A 59 10.18 -5.12 5.00
N GLY A 60 11.06 -6.01 4.59
CA GLY A 60 10.84 -6.91 3.47
C GLY A 60 11.38 -6.39 2.15
N ILE A 61 11.08 -7.13 1.09
CA ILE A 61 11.57 -6.81 -0.27
C ILE A 61 10.44 -7.00 -1.26
N ILE A 62 10.21 -5.99 -2.09
CA ILE A 62 9.12 -5.97 -3.07
C ILE A 62 9.70 -5.61 -4.44
N ARG A 63 9.30 -6.37 -5.46
CA ARG A 63 9.56 -5.99 -6.85
C ARG A 63 8.32 -5.29 -7.38
N PHE A 64 8.43 -4.01 -7.67
CA PHE A 64 7.35 -3.25 -8.29
C PHE A 64 7.50 -3.30 -9.81
N ILE A 65 6.36 -3.42 -10.48
CA ILE A 65 6.28 -3.49 -11.93
C ILE A 65 5.44 -2.30 -12.41
N THR A 66 5.97 -1.53 -13.35
CA THR A 66 5.28 -0.40 -13.96
C THR A 66 5.35 -0.53 -15.48
N GLU A 67 4.62 0.32 -16.18
CA GLU A 67 4.69 0.32 -17.65
C GLU A 67 6.07 0.75 -18.17
N SER A 68 6.80 1.54 -17.38
CA SER A 68 8.13 2.03 -17.77
C SER A 68 9.27 1.15 -17.28
N GLY A 69 8.99 0.05 -16.58
CA GLY A 69 10.01 -0.87 -16.08
C GLY A 69 9.73 -1.34 -14.66
N GLU A 70 10.74 -1.94 -14.05
CA GLU A 70 10.65 -2.55 -12.74
C GLU A 70 11.68 -1.95 -11.79
N PHE A 71 11.39 -1.99 -10.50
CA PHE A 71 12.37 -1.65 -9.47
C PHE A 71 12.14 -2.48 -8.21
N ILE A 72 13.21 -2.62 -7.42
CA ILE A 72 13.17 -3.33 -6.14
C ILE A 72 13.14 -2.28 -5.02
N ALA A 73 12.19 -2.44 -4.11
CA ALA A 73 12.13 -1.64 -2.89
C ALA A 73 12.36 -2.54 -1.69
N LYS A 74 13.19 -2.07 -0.76
CA LYS A 74 13.54 -2.80 0.46
C LYS A 74 13.41 -1.89 1.67
N GLU A 75 13.66 -2.43 2.85
CA GLU A 75 13.56 -1.67 4.10
C GLU A 75 14.23 -0.30 4.00
N GLY A 76 13.47 0.73 4.35
CA GLY A 76 13.95 2.12 4.30
C GLY A 76 13.70 2.84 2.99
N ASP A 77 13.26 2.14 1.94
CA ASP A 77 12.98 2.76 0.66
C ASP A 77 11.57 3.35 0.62
N SER A 78 11.43 4.42 -0.14
CA SER A 78 10.14 5.02 -0.44
C SER A 78 9.93 5.06 -1.95
N TYR A 79 8.67 5.16 -2.35
CA TYR A 79 8.29 5.19 -3.77
C TYR A 79 7.00 5.98 -3.94
N VAL A 80 6.75 6.41 -5.17
CA VAL A 80 5.53 7.17 -5.49
C VAL A 80 4.96 6.69 -6.83
N PHE A 81 3.64 6.58 -6.87
CA PHE A 81 2.89 6.31 -8.09
C PHE A 81 1.90 7.46 -8.29
N ASP A 82 1.93 8.04 -9.48
CA ASP A 82 1.02 9.13 -9.83
C ASP A 82 -0.41 8.63 -10.05
N SER A 83 -1.36 9.54 -10.03
CA SER A 83 -2.75 9.22 -10.40
C SER A 83 -2.80 8.48 -11.73
N LEU A 84 -3.50 7.34 -11.76
CA LEU A 84 -3.71 6.51 -12.94
C LEU A 84 -2.45 5.84 -13.51
N GLU A 85 -1.33 5.94 -12.83
CA GLU A 85 -0.11 5.22 -13.21
C GLU A 85 -0.29 3.74 -12.90
N LYS A 86 -0.14 2.88 -13.91
CA LYS A 86 -0.27 1.43 -13.73
C LYS A 86 0.92 0.88 -12.97
N HIS A 87 0.62 0.10 -11.94
CA HIS A 87 1.64 -0.54 -11.11
C HIS A 87 1.14 -1.86 -10.56
N GLY A 88 2.07 -2.75 -10.31
CA GLY A 88 1.82 -4.05 -9.69
C GLY A 88 3.04 -4.43 -8.88
N ALA A 89 2.99 -5.58 -8.23
CA ALA A 89 4.08 -6.01 -7.36
C ALA A 89 4.18 -7.52 -7.26
N ILE A 90 5.39 -7.99 -7.02
CA ILE A 90 5.68 -9.37 -6.63
C ILE A 90 6.45 -9.28 -5.32
N ILE A 91 5.99 -9.97 -4.30
CA ILE A 91 6.57 -9.91 -2.97
C ILE A 91 7.71 -10.92 -2.87
N ILE A 92 8.93 -10.42 -2.77
CA ILE A 92 10.13 -11.27 -2.75
C ILE A 92 10.38 -11.80 -1.33
N GLU A 93 10.24 -10.95 -0.32
CA GLU A 93 10.28 -11.34 1.09
C GLU A 93 9.11 -10.70 1.80
N THR A 94 8.49 -11.40 2.74
CA THR A 94 7.36 -10.89 3.51
C THR A 94 7.64 -9.47 3.96
N ALA A 95 6.72 -8.57 3.66
CA ALA A 95 6.95 -7.14 3.79
C ALA A 95 5.84 -6.47 4.59
N GLU A 96 6.19 -5.33 5.17
CA GLU A 96 5.25 -4.42 5.79
C GLU A 96 5.52 -3.05 5.19
N VAL A 97 4.48 -2.42 4.65
CA VAL A 97 4.61 -1.11 4.02
C VAL A 97 3.53 -0.16 4.53
N ILE A 98 3.88 1.11 4.58
CA ILE A 98 2.94 2.19 4.86
C ILE A 98 2.62 2.86 3.53
N GLU A 99 1.33 3.03 3.24
CA GLU A 99 0.86 3.64 2.00
C GLU A 99 -0.04 4.82 2.31
N VAL A 100 0.22 5.95 1.67
CA VAL A 100 -0.61 7.15 1.77
C VAL A 100 -1.26 7.40 0.41
N PHE A 101 -2.56 7.60 0.41
CA PHE A 101 -3.36 7.85 -0.79
C PHE A 101 -3.97 9.25 -0.74
N SER A 102 -3.99 9.93 -1.86
CA SER A 102 -4.66 11.22 -2.02
C SER A 102 -5.23 11.34 -3.45
N PRO A 103 -6.55 11.55 -3.60
CA PRO A 103 -7.56 11.60 -2.55
C PRO A 103 -7.78 10.26 -1.86
N THR A 104 -8.52 10.27 -0.78
CA THR A 104 -8.88 9.07 -0.05
C THR A 104 -9.60 8.07 -0.96
N ARG A 105 -9.23 6.81 -0.86
CA ARG A 105 -9.86 5.73 -1.61
C ARG A 105 -11.09 5.24 -0.86
N ASP A 106 -12.26 5.43 -1.46
CA ASP A 106 -13.53 5.01 -0.83
C ASP A 106 -13.62 3.51 -0.62
N ASP A 107 -12.98 2.74 -1.51
CA ASP A 107 -12.94 1.27 -1.42
C ASP A 107 -12.06 0.77 -0.27
N TYR A 108 -11.27 1.66 0.34
CA TYR A 108 -10.38 1.30 1.47
C TYR A 108 -10.87 1.84 2.82
N LYS A 109 -11.97 2.53 2.84
CA LYS A 109 -12.55 3.04 4.10
C LYS A 109 -13.06 1.92 5.00
#